data_7656af08e9e527057700bb0edf7af87b
#
_entry.id   7656af08e9e527057700bb0edf7af87b
#
_cell.length_a   1.000
_cell.length_b   1.000
_cell.length_c   1.000
_cell.angle_alpha   90.00
_cell.angle_beta   90.00
_cell.angle_gamma   90.00
#
_symmetry.space_group_name_H-M   'P 1'
#
loop_
_entity.id
_entity.type
_entity.pdbx_description
1 polymer ?
#
loop_
_entity_poly.entity_id
_entity_poly.type
_entity_poly.pdbx_seq_one_letter_code
_entity_poly.pdbx_strand_id
1 'polypeptide(L)'
;FKPEQIHNIVNHSESKLLFVGDVVATEITPDEMPSLEGIIYLPDNSLVVSRTEKLTYAREHLNEIFGHRYPKYFRAEHVHYHVDAPEELAMINYTSGTTGFSKGVMLPYRALWGNLDYMLSSIAPKLHKNCNILVSLPMAHMYGLMADLIFNMVLGNHIYFLTRLPSPTLIAQAFTEIKPDIIFAVPLVVEKIVRKKIFPHVQTNRARLLMNMPVINKRIKEKIKEFVLREFGGNAYEVVVGGAPLNREIENFFTSIGFPIAMAYGTT
;
A
#
# COMPACT_ATOMS: atom_id res chain seq x y z
N PHE A 1 3.33 14.19 -8.29
CA PHE A 1 2.50 15.14 -9.09
C PHE A 1 3.23 16.48 -9.15
N LYS A 2 3.09 17.20 -10.27
CA LYS A 2 3.50 18.60 -10.36
C LYS A 2 2.43 19.47 -9.66
N PRO A 3 2.79 20.70 -9.17
CA PRO A 3 1.83 21.60 -8.52
C PRO A 3 0.52 21.80 -9.29
N GLU A 4 0.61 22.06 -10.58
CA GLU A 4 -0.56 22.23 -11.48
C GLU A 4 -1.47 20.98 -11.52
N GLN A 5 -0.89 19.78 -11.40
CA GLN A 5 -1.68 18.56 -11.37
C GLN A 5 -2.43 18.42 -10.03
N ILE A 6 -1.82 18.87 -8.93
CA ILE A 6 -2.45 18.87 -7.61
C ILE A 6 -3.62 19.85 -7.63
N HIS A 7 -3.42 21.08 -8.11
CA HIS A 7 -4.47 22.09 -8.22
C HIS A 7 -5.64 21.60 -9.06
N ASN A 8 -5.35 20.99 -10.22
CA ASN A 8 -6.36 20.41 -11.10
C ASN A 8 -7.16 19.28 -10.42
N ILE A 9 -6.48 18.38 -9.70
CA ILE A 9 -7.14 17.29 -8.96
C ILE A 9 -8.06 17.85 -7.88
N VAL A 10 -7.59 18.79 -7.09
CA VAL A 10 -8.35 19.41 -6.01
C VAL A 10 -9.59 20.12 -6.56
N ASN A 11 -9.43 20.91 -7.62
CA ASN A 11 -10.55 21.63 -8.24
C ASN A 11 -11.53 20.67 -8.92
N HIS A 12 -11.05 19.68 -9.66
CA HIS A 12 -11.89 18.70 -10.34
C HIS A 12 -12.68 17.81 -9.36
N SER A 13 -12.11 17.48 -8.21
CA SER A 13 -12.81 16.72 -7.17
C SER A 13 -13.73 17.57 -6.31
N GLU A 14 -13.73 18.90 -6.49
CA GLU A 14 -14.46 19.86 -5.66
C GLU A 14 -14.17 19.72 -4.15
N SER A 15 -12.92 19.30 -3.83
CA SER A 15 -12.50 19.08 -2.46
C SER A 15 -12.66 20.34 -1.60
N LYS A 16 -13.15 20.17 -0.37
CA LYS A 16 -13.36 21.28 0.58
C LYS A 16 -12.20 21.45 1.55
N LEU A 17 -11.54 20.35 1.90
CA LEU A 17 -10.37 20.33 2.78
C LEU A 17 -9.22 19.62 2.09
N LEU A 18 -8.02 20.17 2.24
CA LEU A 18 -6.78 19.56 1.79
C LEU A 18 -5.89 19.27 3.00
N PHE A 19 -5.51 18.02 3.18
CA PHE A 19 -4.48 17.62 4.13
C PHE A 19 -3.16 17.48 3.39
N VAL A 20 -2.14 18.23 3.80
CA VAL A 20 -0.87 18.34 3.08
C VAL A 20 0.31 18.03 3.98
N GLY A 21 1.24 17.20 3.48
CA GLY A 21 2.53 16.92 4.14
C GLY A 21 3.66 17.83 3.64
N ASP A 22 4.84 17.72 4.26
CA ASP A 22 6.02 18.56 4.02
C ASP A 22 6.40 18.72 2.55
N VAL A 23 6.40 17.61 1.81
CA VAL A 23 6.87 17.58 0.41
C VAL A 23 5.99 18.41 -0.52
N VAL A 24 4.71 18.52 -0.20
CA VAL A 24 3.71 19.17 -1.06
C VAL A 24 3.37 20.58 -0.57
N ALA A 25 3.50 20.84 0.73
CA ALA A 25 3.08 22.09 1.35
C ALA A 25 3.73 23.35 0.73
N THR A 26 4.99 23.23 0.29
CA THR A 26 5.75 24.33 -0.34
C THR A 26 5.48 24.51 -1.84
N GLU A 27 4.79 23.54 -2.45
CA GLU A 27 4.59 23.53 -3.91
C GLU A 27 3.18 23.96 -4.31
N ILE A 28 2.24 24.07 -3.36
CA ILE A 28 0.84 24.43 -3.64
C ILE A 28 0.60 25.94 -3.55
N THR A 29 -0.26 26.43 -4.44
CA THR A 29 -0.75 27.81 -4.45
C THR A 29 -2.23 27.80 -4.07
N PRO A 30 -2.60 28.18 -2.81
CA PRO A 30 -3.97 28.08 -2.34
C PRO A 30 -5.00 28.84 -3.20
N ASP A 31 -4.60 29.96 -3.79
CA ASP A 31 -5.49 30.79 -4.62
C ASP A 31 -5.88 30.12 -5.95
N GLU A 32 -5.09 29.15 -6.41
CA GLU A 32 -5.41 28.33 -7.58
C GLU A 32 -6.40 27.19 -7.27
N MET A 33 -6.80 27.04 -6.00
CA MET A 33 -7.75 26.03 -5.54
C MET A 33 -8.98 26.67 -4.86
N PRO A 34 -9.84 27.37 -5.63
CA PRO A 34 -10.96 28.14 -5.08
C PRO A 34 -12.05 27.28 -4.41
N SER A 35 -12.13 25.98 -4.71
CA SER A 35 -13.08 25.05 -4.08
C SER A 35 -12.76 24.76 -2.61
N LEU A 36 -11.50 24.96 -2.18
CA LEU A 36 -11.06 24.69 -0.82
C LEU A 36 -11.62 25.71 0.19
N GLU A 37 -12.13 25.18 1.28
CA GLU A 37 -12.49 25.93 2.48
C GLU A 37 -11.30 26.01 3.45
N GLY A 38 -10.40 25.02 3.43
CA GLY A 38 -9.22 25.01 4.27
C GLY A 38 -8.12 24.06 3.87
N ILE A 39 -6.91 24.35 4.37
CA ILE A 39 -5.72 23.50 4.22
C ILE A 39 -5.17 23.20 5.61
N ILE A 40 -5.00 21.92 5.91
CA ILE A 40 -4.46 21.39 7.17
C ILE A 40 -3.10 20.79 6.92
N TYR A 41 -2.10 21.27 7.64
CA TYR A 41 -0.72 20.75 7.58
C TYR A 41 -0.58 19.53 8.50
N LEU A 42 -0.26 18.38 7.93
CA LEU A 42 -0.25 17.10 8.63
C LEU A 42 0.77 16.98 9.78
N PRO A 43 1.99 17.53 9.69
CA PRO A 43 3.01 17.35 10.72
C PRO A 43 2.62 17.87 12.11
N ASP A 44 1.83 18.96 12.17
CA ASP A 44 1.41 19.59 13.44
C ASP A 44 -0.10 19.83 13.52
N ASN A 45 -0.85 19.41 12.52
CA ASN A 45 -2.28 19.64 12.36
C ASN A 45 -2.68 21.13 12.36
N SER A 46 -1.76 22.04 11.99
CA SER A 46 -2.06 23.45 11.88
C SER A 46 -3.00 23.72 10.70
N LEU A 47 -3.91 24.68 10.89
CA LEU A 47 -4.78 25.20 9.84
C LEU A 47 -4.04 26.31 9.09
N VAL A 48 -3.45 25.97 7.94
CA VAL A 48 -2.63 26.91 7.14
C VAL A 48 -3.50 27.91 6.39
N VAL A 49 -4.65 27.46 5.90
CA VAL A 49 -5.63 28.29 5.21
C VAL A 49 -7.00 28.01 5.80
N SER A 50 -7.74 29.07 6.12
CA SER A 50 -9.16 29.01 6.48
C SER A 50 -9.94 30.08 5.70
N ARG A 51 -10.95 29.64 4.98
CA ARG A 51 -11.80 30.54 4.18
C ARG A 51 -13.24 30.62 4.70
N THR A 52 -13.55 29.92 5.80
CA THR A 52 -14.88 29.97 6.41
C THR A 52 -14.78 30.21 7.91
N GLU A 53 -15.69 31.00 8.46
CA GLU A 53 -15.78 31.25 9.91
C GLU A 53 -16.00 29.94 10.67
N LYS A 54 -16.80 29.04 10.12
CA LYS A 54 -17.07 27.71 10.71
C LYS A 54 -15.79 26.91 10.91
N LEU A 55 -14.88 26.92 9.94
CA LEU A 55 -13.62 26.17 10.04
C LEU A 55 -12.66 26.83 11.03
N THR A 56 -12.58 28.16 11.01
CA THR A 56 -11.78 28.92 11.98
C THR A 56 -12.27 28.66 13.40
N TYR A 57 -13.57 28.78 13.63
CA TYR A 57 -14.19 28.48 14.93
C TYR A 57 -13.89 27.04 15.39
N ALA A 58 -14.08 26.07 14.49
CA ALA A 58 -13.82 24.66 14.82
C ALA A 58 -12.34 24.42 15.20
N ARG A 59 -11.41 25.12 14.58
CA ARG A 59 -9.97 25.02 14.91
C ARG A 59 -9.67 25.66 16.25
N GLU A 60 -10.19 26.84 16.53
CA GLU A 60 -9.98 27.58 17.78
C GLU A 60 -10.60 26.86 18.99
N HIS A 61 -11.74 26.20 18.79
CA HIS A 61 -12.49 25.49 19.83
C HIS A 61 -12.37 23.95 19.74
N LEU A 62 -11.31 23.45 19.10
CA LEU A 62 -11.13 22.01 18.81
C LEU A 62 -11.24 21.15 20.08
N ASN A 63 -10.56 21.55 21.15
CA ASN A 63 -10.56 20.78 22.42
C ASN A 63 -11.94 20.78 23.09
N GLU A 64 -12.68 21.89 23.00
CA GLU A 64 -14.03 21.99 23.54
C GLU A 64 -14.99 21.10 22.74
N ILE A 65 -15.00 21.23 21.41
CA ILE A 65 -15.83 20.42 20.51
C ILE A 65 -15.51 18.92 20.67
N PHE A 66 -14.22 18.58 20.76
CA PHE A 66 -13.79 17.22 20.98
C PHE A 66 -14.24 16.70 22.35
N GLY A 67 -14.10 17.50 23.41
CA GLY A 67 -14.52 17.13 24.77
C GLY A 67 -16.04 16.95 24.90
N HIS A 68 -16.84 17.69 24.17
CA HIS A 68 -18.30 17.48 24.09
C HIS A 68 -18.66 16.18 23.38
N ARG A 69 -17.95 15.86 22.28
CA ARG A 69 -18.21 14.65 21.51
C ARG A 69 -17.65 13.38 22.17
N TYR A 70 -16.49 13.49 22.83
CA TYR A 70 -15.77 12.40 23.47
C TYR A 70 -15.49 12.73 24.92
N PRO A 71 -16.40 12.38 25.85
CA PRO A 71 -16.27 12.74 27.25
C PRO A 71 -15.08 12.04 27.91
N LYS A 72 -14.64 12.57 29.08
CA LYS A 72 -13.49 12.05 29.84
C LYS A 72 -13.58 10.54 30.13
N TYR A 73 -14.79 10.04 30.36
CA TYR A 73 -15.07 8.61 30.53
C TYR A 73 -15.61 8.03 29.22
N PHE A 74 -14.77 8.02 28.20
CA PHE A 74 -15.11 7.51 26.88
C PHE A 74 -15.37 6.00 26.91
N ARG A 75 -16.48 5.55 26.30
CA ARG A 75 -16.90 4.16 26.21
C ARG A 75 -17.28 3.82 24.77
N ALA A 76 -17.39 2.53 24.46
CA ALA A 76 -17.78 2.06 23.14
C ALA A 76 -19.10 2.65 22.63
N GLU A 77 -20.05 2.91 23.54
CA GLU A 77 -21.35 3.54 23.23
C GLU A 77 -21.24 4.99 22.74
N HIS A 78 -20.10 5.66 22.96
CA HIS A 78 -19.84 7.00 22.44
C HIS A 78 -19.28 7.00 21.01
N VAL A 79 -18.95 5.79 20.47
CA VAL A 79 -18.45 5.65 19.11
C VAL A 79 -19.62 5.45 18.17
N HIS A 80 -19.85 6.45 17.32
CA HIS A 80 -20.85 6.36 16.27
C HIS A 80 -20.15 6.36 14.92
N TYR A 81 -20.15 5.23 14.25
CA TYR A 81 -19.67 5.12 12.87
C TYR A 81 -20.80 5.46 11.90
N HIS A 82 -20.44 6.08 10.80
CA HIS A 82 -21.34 6.19 9.65
C HIS A 82 -21.68 4.77 9.14
N VAL A 83 -22.94 4.58 8.77
CA VAL A 83 -23.38 3.34 8.13
C VAL A 83 -23.31 3.56 6.64
N ASP A 84 -22.25 3.04 6.04
CA ASP A 84 -21.97 3.20 4.63
C ASP A 84 -23.02 2.46 3.78
N ALA A 85 -23.60 3.14 2.79
CA ALA A 85 -24.45 2.49 1.79
C ALA A 85 -23.59 1.92 0.65
N PRO A 86 -23.93 0.74 0.07
CA PRO A 86 -23.13 0.10 -0.97
C PRO A 86 -22.81 1.00 -2.17
N GLU A 87 -23.77 1.82 -2.59
CA GLU A 87 -23.65 2.71 -3.75
C GLU A 87 -23.13 4.12 -3.40
N GLU A 88 -22.94 4.41 -2.13
CA GLU A 88 -22.36 5.68 -1.69
C GLU A 88 -20.91 5.78 -2.14
N LEU A 89 -20.51 7.00 -2.57
CA LEU A 89 -19.14 7.28 -2.99
C LEU A 89 -18.18 7.20 -1.80
N ALA A 90 -17.29 6.20 -1.82
CA ALA A 90 -16.27 6.06 -0.79
C ALA A 90 -15.06 6.94 -1.05
N MET A 91 -14.61 6.99 -2.31
CA MET A 91 -13.44 7.76 -2.70
C MET A 91 -13.37 8.03 -4.21
N ILE A 92 -12.59 9.04 -4.58
CA ILE A 92 -12.19 9.28 -5.96
C ILE A 92 -10.67 9.04 -6.05
N ASN A 93 -10.27 8.02 -6.79
CA ASN A 93 -8.86 7.74 -7.01
C ASN A 93 -8.40 8.25 -8.39
N TYR A 94 -7.38 9.11 -8.40
CA TYR A 94 -6.87 9.71 -9.63
C TYR A 94 -5.76 8.87 -10.24
N THR A 95 -5.95 8.48 -11.50
CA THR A 95 -4.97 7.73 -12.28
C THR A 95 -4.33 8.63 -13.33
N SER A 96 -3.04 8.39 -13.63
CA SER A 96 -2.38 9.03 -14.75
C SER A 96 -3.01 8.56 -16.06
N GLY A 97 -3.83 9.41 -16.67
CA GLY A 97 -4.44 9.11 -17.98
C GLY A 97 -3.38 9.05 -19.10
N THR A 98 -3.54 8.13 -20.02
CA THR A 98 -2.72 8.04 -21.26
C THR A 98 -2.84 9.30 -22.15
N THR A 99 -3.85 10.12 -21.92
CA THR A 99 -4.18 11.36 -22.64
C THR A 99 -3.60 12.62 -22.01
N GLY A 100 -2.78 12.50 -20.94
CA GLY A 100 -2.16 13.64 -20.24
C GLY A 100 -3.02 14.26 -19.11
N PHE A 101 -4.31 13.97 -19.07
CA PHE A 101 -5.19 14.41 -17.97
C PHE A 101 -5.43 13.27 -16.98
N SER A 102 -5.33 13.59 -15.69
CA SER A 102 -5.67 12.64 -14.62
C SER A 102 -7.17 12.34 -14.66
N LYS A 103 -7.54 11.07 -14.60
CA LYS A 103 -8.94 10.63 -14.52
C LYS A 103 -9.29 10.29 -13.09
N GLY A 104 -10.36 10.88 -12.57
CA GLY A 104 -10.91 10.55 -11.26
C GLY A 104 -11.84 9.35 -11.36
N VAL A 105 -11.41 8.20 -10.86
CA VAL A 105 -12.24 6.99 -10.79
C VAL A 105 -13.08 7.06 -9.51
N MET A 106 -14.41 7.12 -9.67
CA MET A 106 -15.35 7.15 -8.56
C MET A 106 -15.59 5.73 -8.05
N LEU A 107 -15.20 5.45 -6.83
CA LEU A 107 -15.29 4.13 -6.21
C LEU A 107 -16.35 4.15 -5.11
N PRO A 108 -17.47 3.40 -5.27
CA PRO A 108 -18.44 3.21 -4.21
C PRO A 108 -17.93 2.25 -3.13
N TYR A 109 -18.52 2.28 -1.93
CA TYR A 109 -18.13 1.38 -0.84
C TYR A 109 -18.18 -0.10 -1.24
N ARG A 110 -19.17 -0.53 -2.02
CA ARG A 110 -19.25 -1.92 -2.48
C ARG A 110 -18.01 -2.41 -3.25
N ALA A 111 -17.31 -1.50 -3.95
CA ALA A 111 -16.08 -1.86 -4.68
C ALA A 111 -14.93 -2.16 -3.71
N LEU A 112 -14.83 -1.41 -2.60
CA LEU A 112 -13.84 -1.68 -1.55
C LEU A 112 -14.20 -2.96 -0.78
N TRP A 113 -15.47 -3.13 -0.40
CA TRP A 113 -15.93 -4.33 0.31
C TRP A 113 -15.75 -5.60 -0.50
N GLY A 114 -16.04 -5.58 -1.82
CA GLY A 114 -15.86 -6.73 -2.68
C GLY A 114 -14.39 -7.19 -2.77
N ASN A 115 -13.46 -6.25 -2.86
CA ASN A 115 -12.03 -6.57 -2.80
C ASN A 115 -11.62 -7.14 -1.44
N LEU A 116 -12.10 -6.51 -0.36
CA LEU A 116 -11.81 -6.96 1.00
C LEU A 116 -12.36 -8.36 1.26
N ASP A 117 -13.60 -8.63 0.87
CA ASP A 117 -14.25 -9.95 1.00
C ASP A 117 -13.47 -11.04 0.27
N TYR A 118 -13.04 -10.77 -0.98
CA TYR A 118 -12.17 -11.67 -1.72
C TYR A 118 -10.86 -11.97 -0.97
N MET A 119 -10.20 -10.95 -0.41
CA MET A 119 -8.93 -11.14 0.31
C MET A 119 -9.16 -11.88 1.64
N LEU A 120 -10.25 -11.58 2.35
CA LEU A 120 -10.62 -12.26 3.59
C LEU A 120 -10.98 -13.74 3.36
N SER A 121 -11.61 -14.06 2.24
CA SER A 121 -11.97 -15.44 1.90
C SER A 121 -10.81 -16.26 1.32
N SER A 122 -9.93 -15.64 0.54
CA SER A 122 -8.91 -16.35 -0.26
C SER A 122 -7.51 -16.31 0.37
N ILE A 123 -7.14 -15.24 1.05
CA ILE A 123 -5.80 -15.02 1.62
C ILE A 123 -5.79 -15.23 3.13
N ALA A 124 -6.72 -14.59 3.86
CA ALA A 124 -6.72 -14.62 5.32
C ALA A 124 -6.73 -16.03 5.94
N PRO A 125 -7.42 -17.05 5.40
CA PRO A 125 -7.40 -18.40 5.96
C PRO A 125 -6.02 -19.06 5.97
N LYS A 126 -5.08 -18.55 5.19
CA LYS A 126 -3.71 -19.05 5.06
C LYS A 126 -2.73 -18.34 5.99
N LEU A 127 -3.15 -17.25 6.63
CA LEU A 127 -2.32 -16.44 7.52
C LEU A 127 -2.58 -16.82 8.98
N HIS A 128 -1.56 -16.67 9.82
CA HIS A 128 -1.73 -16.75 11.26
C HIS A 128 -2.17 -15.40 11.84
N LYS A 129 -2.55 -15.37 13.11
CA LYS A 129 -2.88 -14.12 13.80
C LYS A 129 -1.62 -13.26 14.03
N ASN A 130 -1.79 -11.94 13.98
CA ASN A 130 -0.73 -10.97 14.24
C ASN A 130 0.46 -11.08 13.26
N CYS A 131 0.17 -11.25 11.96
CA CYS A 131 1.20 -11.24 10.92
C CYS A 131 1.94 -9.90 10.88
N ASN A 132 3.22 -9.96 10.55
CA ASN A 132 4.03 -8.78 10.25
C ASN A 132 3.87 -8.41 8.78
N ILE A 133 3.53 -7.16 8.52
CA ILE A 133 3.29 -6.63 7.18
C ILE A 133 4.15 -5.39 6.97
N LEU A 134 4.88 -5.34 5.86
CA LEU A 134 5.58 -4.13 5.44
C LEU A 134 4.77 -3.42 4.37
N VAL A 135 4.31 -2.20 4.66
CA VAL A 135 3.71 -1.31 3.65
C VAL A 135 4.83 -0.81 2.73
N SER A 136 4.91 -1.38 1.55
CA SER A 136 5.93 -1.08 0.55
C SER A 136 5.37 -0.43 -0.72
N LEU A 137 4.07 -0.52 -0.92
CA LEU A 137 3.34 0.05 -2.04
C LEU A 137 2.81 1.45 -1.70
N PRO A 138 2.71 2.36 -2.69
CA PRO A 138 2.08 3.65 -2.48
C PRO A 138 0.60 3.50 -2.10
N MET A 139 0.19 4.03 -0.95
CA MET A 139 -1.21 3.99 -0.49
C MET A 139 -2.16 4.86 -1.34
N ALA A 140 -1.63 5.77 -2.15
CA ALA A 140 -2.42 6.48 -3.16
C ALA A 140 -2.85 5.59 -4.34
N HIS A 141 -2.27 4.41 -4.46
CA HIS A 141 -2.63 3.38 -5.42
C HIS A 141 -3.57 2.36 -4.77
N MET A 142 -4.64 1.95 -5.48
CA MET A 142 -5.62 1.00 -4.93
C MET A 142 -5.00 -0.31 -4.48
N TYR A 143 -3.98 -0.81 -5.18
CA TYR A 143 -3.26 -2.02 -4.76
C TYR A 143 -2.61 -1.85 -3.38
N GLY A 144 -1.90 -0.74 -3.15
CA GLY A 144 -1.29 -0.45 -1.85
C GLY A 144 -2.34 -0.18 -0.77
N LEU A 145 -3.36 0.62 -1.07
CA LEU A 145 -4.42 0.94 -0.12
C LEU A 145 -5.16 -0.32 0.35
N MET A 146 -5.57 -1.18 -0.58
CA MET A 146 -6.37 -2.36 -0.24
C MET A 146 -5.50 -3.48 0.36
N ALA A 147 -4.38 -3.84 -0.29
CA ALA A 147 -3.61 -5.01 0.07
C ALA A 147 -2.61 -4.76 1.23
N ASP A 148 -1.89 -3.63 1.21
CA ASP A 148 -0.93 -3.34 2.29
C ASP A 148 -1.62 -2.76 3.54
N LEU A 149 -2.69 -1.96 3.40
CA LEU A 149 -3.28 -1.24 4.52
C LEU A 149 -4.63 -1.83 4.97
N ILE A 150 -5.71 -1.65 4.20
CA ILE A 150 -7.08 -1.94 4.68
C ILE A 150 -7.25 -3.40 5.08
N PHE A 151 -6.82 -4.34 4.24
CA PHE A 151 -6.89 -5.77 4.52
C PHE A 151 -6.19 -6.13 5.84
N ASN A 152 -5.00 -5.58 6.06
CA ASN A 152 -4.21 -5.88 7.25
C ASN A 152 -4.73 -5.20 8.51
N MET A 153 -5.33 -4.01 8.38
CA MET A 153 -6.04 -3.36 9.50
C MET A 153 -7.23 -4.20 9.97
N VAL A 154 -8.02 -4.73 9.04
CA VAL A 154 -9.18 -5.58 9.36
C VAL A 154 -8.76 -6.88 10.02
N LEU A 155 -7.63 -7.46 9.64
CA LEU A 155 -7.07 -8.67 10.27
C LEU A 155 -6.40 -8.40 11.62
N GLY A 156 -6.16 -7.14 12.00
CA GLY A 156 -5.41 -6.79 13.20
C GLY A 156 -3.93 -7.17 13.14
N ASN A 157 -3.34 -7.13 11.95
CA ASN A 157 -1.92 -7.43 11.72
C ASN A 157 -1.01 -6.29 12.22
N HIS A 158 0.27 -6.60 12.45
CA HIS A 158 1.28 -5.60 12.74
C HIS A 158 1.75 -4.96 11.43
N ILE A 159 1.44 -3.67 11.25
CA ILE A 159 1.72 -2.93 10.03
C ILE A 159 2.92 -2.02 10.24
N TYR A 160 3.98 -2.22 9.45
CA TYR A 160 5.21 -1.44 9.49
C TYR A 160 5.27 -0.51 8.28
N PHE A 161 5.48 0.78 8.53
CA PHE A 161 5.63 1.79 7.49
C PHE A 161 7.10 2.15 7.28
N LEU A 162 7.51 2.33 6.03
CA LEU A 162 8.81 2.87 5.71
C LEU A 162 8.84 4.37 6.02
N THR A 163 9.86 4.82 6.76
CA THR A 163 10.05 6.24 7.10
C THR A 163 10.75 7.03 5.99
N ARG A 164 11.15 6.36 4.91
CA ARG A 164 11.84 6.94 3.75
C ARG A 164 11.15 6.49 2.47
N LEU A 165 11.39 7.22 1.38
CA LEU A 165 10.89 6.85 0.07
C LEU A 165 11.29 5.41 -0.29
N PRO A 166 10.35 4.56 -0.69
CA PRO A 166 10.60 3.17 -1.01
C PRO A 166 11.63 3.03 -2.14
N SER A 167 12.70 2.31 -1.89
CA SER A 167 13.63 1.86 -2.92
C SER A 167 13.80 0.35 -2.80
N PRO A 168 14.09 -0.38 -3.90
CA PRO A 168 14.27 -1.82 -3.83
C PRO A 168 15.34 -2.28 -2.83
N THR A 169 16.36 -1.46 -2.60
CA THR A 169 17.40 -1.77 -1.60
C THR A 169 16.88 -1.60 -0.18
N LEU A 170 16.17 -0.50 0.10
CA LEU A 170 15.56 -0.25 1.40
C LEU A 170 14.49 -1.29 1.73
N ILE A 171 13.65 -1.64 0.75
CA ILE A 171 12.63 -2.67 0.91
C ILE A 171 13.26 -4.03 1.22
N ALA A 172 14.32 -4.43 0.51
CA ALA A 172 15.01 -5.68 0.77
C ALA A 172 15.70 -5.73 2.14
N GLN A 173 16.17 -4.59 2.65
CA GLN A 173 16.68 -4.48 4.02
C GLN A 173 15.53 -4.62 5.02
N ALA A 174 14.44 -3.89 4.82
CA ALA A 174 13.27 -3.96 5.68
C ALA A 174 12.66 -5.38 5.75
N PHE A 175 12.67 -6.13 4.64
CA PHE A 175 12.25 -7.54 4.66
C PHE A 175 13.10 -8.37 5.63
N THR A 176 14.40 -8.14 5.68
CA THR A 176 15.30 -8.87 6.59
C THR A 176 15.05 -8.53 8.07
N GLU A 177 14.72 -7.27 8.36
CA GLU A 177 14.49 -6.77 9.71
C GLU A 177 13.09 -7.14 10.23
N ILE A 178 12.06 -6.93 9.42
CA ILE A 178 10.64 -7.09 9.79
C ILE A 178 10.18 -8.53 9.64
N LYS A 179 10.74 -9.28 8.67
CA LYS A 179 10.37 -10.65 8.32
C LYS A 179 8.86 -10.77 8.06
N PRO A 180 8.34 -10.10 7.04
CA PRO A 180 6.91 -10.09 6.77
C PRO A 180 6.37 -11.49 6.44
N ASP A 181 5.14 -11.76 6.88
CA ASP A 181 4.46 -13.05 6.68
C ASP A 181 3.75 -13.14 5.33
N ILE A 182 3.36 -12.01 4.77
CA ILE A 182 2.92 -11.86 3.37
C ILE A 182 3.52 -10.60 2.79
N ILE A 183 3.85 -10.64 1.50
CA ILE A 183 4.47 -9.51 0.80
C ILE A 183 3.64 -9.16 -0.41
N PHE A 184 3.18 -7.91 -0.49
CA PHE A 184 2.61 -7.33 -1.69
C PHE A 184 3.67 -6.46 -2.37
N ALA A 185 3.97 -6.72 -3.62
CA ALA A 185 5.08 -6.05 -4.31
C ALA A 185 4.77 -5.74 -5.78
N VAL A 186 5.51 -4.79 -6.34
CA VAL A 186 5.56 -4.59 -7.79
C VAL A 186 6.72 -5.36 -8.41
N PRO A 187 6.64 -5.76 -9.71
CA PRO A 187 7.69 -6.52 -10.39
C PRO A 187 9.08 -5.95 -10.23
N LEU A 188 9.22 -4.63 -10.33
CA LEU A 188 10.51 -3.93 -10.23
C LEU A 188 11.29 -4.27 -8.94
N VAL A 189 10.59 -4.38 -7.81
CA VAL A 189 11.21 -4.71 -6.51
C VAL A 189 11.68 -6.14 -6.52
N VAL A 190 10.80 -7.07 -6.89
CA VAL A 190 11.09 -8.51 -6.94
C VAL A 190 12.23 -8.82 -7.91
N GLU A 191 12.16 -8.27 -9.13
CA GLU A 191 13.18 -8.47 -10.15
C GLU A 191 14.55 -7.95 -9.72
N LYS A 192 14.60 -6.81 -9.05
CA LYS A 192 15.86 -6.24 -8.58
C LYS A 192 16.48 -7.07 -7.46
N ILE A 193 15.68 -7.62 -6.55
CA ILE A 193 16.14 -8.57 -5.52
C ILE A 193 16.68 -9.82 -6.19
N VAL A 194 15.92 -10.43 -7.10
CA VAL A 194 16.31 -11.66 -7.80
C VAL A 194 17.61 -11.46 -8.59
N ARG A 195 17.68 -10.44 -9.42
CA ARG A 195 18.85 -10.18 -10.27
C ARG A 195 20.10 -9.83 -9.47
N LYS A 196 19.97 -9.07 -8.37
CA LYS A 196 21.13 -8.64 -7.59
C LYS A 196 21.58 -9.62 -6.54
N LYS A 197 20.65 -10.32 -5.87
CA LYS A 197 20.95 -11.13 -4.70
C LYS A 197 20.82 -12.64 -4.95
N ILE A 198 19.98 -13.08 -5.89
CA ILE A 198 19.66 -14.50 -6.08
C ILE A 198 20.38 -15.09 -7.28
N PHE A 199 20.19 -14.52 -8.47
CA PHE A 199 20.76 -15.05 -9.71
C PHE A 199 22.29 -15.23 -9.68
N PRO A 200 23.10 -14.32 -9.10
CA PRO A 200 24.55 -14.53 -9.01
C PRO A 200 24.94 -15.83 -8.29
N HIS A 201 24.10 -16.32 -7.39
CA HIS A 201 24.37 -17.55 -6.62
C HIS A 201 23.77 -18.81 -7.24
N VAL A 202 22.63 -18.68 -7.96
CA VAL A 202 21.89 -19.85 -8.46
C VAL A 202 22.03 -20.09 -9.97
N GLN A 203 22.44 -19.11 -10.75
CA GLN A 203 22.65 -19.24 -12.20
C GLN A 203 24.07 -19.67 -12.57
N THR A 204 24.82 -20.28 -11.66
CA THR A 204 26.15 -20.87 -11.96
C THR A 204 26.00 -22.16 -12.74
N ASN A 205 27.00 -22.49 -13.56
CA ASN A 205 27.03 -23.76 -14.31
C ASN A 205 26.87 -24.97 -13.39
N ARG A 206 27.46 -24.91 -12.19
CA ARG A 206 27.37 -25.94 -11.17
C ARG A 206 25.96 -26.11 -10.63
N ALA A 207 25.25 -25.01 -10.34
CA ALA A 207 23.85 -25.03 -9.86
C ALA A 207 22.92 -25.58 -10.95
N ARG A 208 23.09 -25.15 -12.21
CA ARG A 208 22.33 -25.68 -13.36
C ARG A 208 22.50 -27.18 -13.55
N LEU A 209 23.75 -27.68 -13.48
CA LEU A 209 24.05 -29.11 -13.58
C LEU A 209 23.32 -29.88 -12.48
N LEU A 210 23.40 -29.42 -11.24
CA LEU A 210 22.82 -30.09 -10.08
C LEU A 210 21.27 -30.07 -10.12
N MET A 211 20.64 -28.99 -10.63
CA MET A 211 19.19 -28.91 -10.79
C MET A 211 18.66 -29.90 -11.85
N ASN A 212 19.49 -30.32 -12.80
CA ASN A 212 19.10 -31.26 -13.84
C ASN A 212 19.33 -32.75 -13.46
N MET A 213 19.90 -33.03 -12.28
CA MET A 213 20.16 -34.40 -11.82
C MET A 213 18.90 -35.01 -11.16
N PRO A 214 18.30 -36.10 -11.70
CA PRO A 214 16.97 -36.57 -11.27
C PRO A 214 16.88 -36.92 -9.78
N VAL A 215 17.95 -37.47 -9.19
CA VAL A 215 17.96 -37.95 -7.81
C VAL A 215 18.17 -36.84 -6.77
N ILE A 216 18.86 -35.75 -7.14
CA ILE A 216 19.28 -34.70 -6.21
C ILE A 216 18.43 -33.42 -6.39
N ASN A 217 17.74 -33.33 -7.49
CA ASN A 217 16.96 -32.17 -7.92
C ASN A 217 16.03 -31.62 -6.81
N LYS A 218 15.24 -32.48 -6.17
CA LYS A 218 14.29 -32.07 -5.14
C LYS A 218 14.96 -31.37 -3.97
N ARG A 219 16.03 -31.96 -3.42
CA ARG A 219 16.78 -31.36 -2.29
C ARG A 219 17.46 -30.05 -2.64
N ILE A 220 17.93 -29.92 -3.88
CA ILE A 220 18.60 -28.71 -4.35
C ILE A 220 17.57 -27.61 -4.53
N LYS A 221 16.42 -27.89 -5.14
CA LYS A 221 15.33 -26.94 -5.28
C LYS A 221 14.81 -26.44 -3.92
N GLU A 222 14.68 -27.32 -2.94
CA GLU A 222 14.32 -26.96 -1.57
C GLU A 222 15.34 -26.00 -0.95
N LYS A 223 16.64 -26.28 -1.05
CA LYS A 223 17.70 -25.38 -0.56
C LYS A 223 17.73 -24.04 -1.28
N ILE A 224 17.49 -24.03 -2.58
CA ILE A 224 17.39 -22.77 -3.35
C ILE A 224 16.14 -21.99 -2.91
N LYS A 225 15.01 -22.67 -2.73
CA LYS A 225 13.79 -22.06 -2.22
C LYS A 225 13.99 -21.43 -0.84
N GLU A 226 14.63 -22.13 0.09
CA GLU A 226 14.96 -21.61 1.41
C GLU A 226 15.90 -20.40 1.34
N PHE A 227 16.89 -20.43 0.46
CA PHE A 227 17.78 -19.31 0.21
C PHE A 227 17.01 -18.09 -0.32
N VAL A 228 16.17 -18.32 -1.33
CA VAL A 228 15.31 -17.26 -1.91
C VAL A 228 14.37 -16.68 -0.85
N LEU A 229 13.72 -17.55 -0.06
CA LEU A 229 12.81 -17.11 0.99
C LEU A 229 13.51 -16.20 2.01
N ARG A 230 14.77 -16.49 2.36
CA ARG A 230 15.57 -15.63 3.26
C ARG A 230 15.80 -14.24 2.70
N GLU A 231 15.96 -14.09 1.39
CA GLU A 231 16.10 -12.77 0.75
C GLU A 231 14.79 -11.94 0.79
N PHE A 232 13.67 -12.61 1.03
CA PHE A 232 12.35 -12.01 1.28
C PHE A 232 11.97 -12.00 2.78
N GLY A 233 12.93 -12.10 3.69
CA GLY A 233 12.72 -12.03 5.15
C GLY A 233 12.61 -13.38 5.86
N GLY A 234 12.43 -14.47 5.15
CA GLY A 234 12.43 -15.84 5.68
C GLY A 234 11.06 -16.38 6.12
N ASN A 235 10.08 -15.51 6.39
CA ASN A 235 8.77 -15.91 6.92
C ASN A 235 7.65 -15.90 5.88
N ALA A 236 7.86 -15.25 4.71
CA ALA A 236 6.77 -15.00 3.77
C ALA A 236 6.06 -16.28 3.34
N TYR A 237 4.78 -16.39 3.71
CA TYR A 237 3.88 -17.44 3.25
C TYR A 237 3.67 -17.35 1.74
N GLU A 238 3.49 -16.13 1.24
CA GLU A 238 3.32 -15.84 -0.19
C GLU A 238 3.84 -14.45 -0.54
N VAL A 239 4.41 -14.32 -1.73
CA VAL A 239 4.76 -13.05 -2.35
C VAL A 239 3.78 -12.78 -3.48
N VAL A 240 2.92 -11.79 -3.29
CA VAL A 240 1.90 -11.39 -4.27
C VAL A 240 2.46 -10.26 -5.12
N VAL A 241 2.57 -10.47 -6.42
CA VAL A 241 3.13 -9.49 -7.35
C VAL A 241 2.06 -8.94 -8.26
N GLY A 242 1.87 -7.61 -8.25
CA GLY A 242 0.83 -6.96 -9.02
C GLY A 242 1.26 -5.61 -9.61
N GLY A 243 0.35 -4.98 -10.34
CA GLY A 243 0.55 -3.67 -10.97
C GLY A 243 1.20 -3.71 -12.36
N ALA A 244 1.95 -4.76 -12.68
CA ALA A 244 2.52 -5.03 -14.00
C ALA A 244 2.90 -6.52 -14.13
N PRO A 245 3.12 -7.04 -15.36
CA PRO A 245 3.61 -8.40 -15.55
C PRO A 245 5.02 -8.59 -14.97
N LEU A 246 5.26 -9.71 -14.29
CA LEU A 246 6.60 -10.11 -13.88
C LEU A 246 7.40 -10.63 -15.07
N ASN A 247 8.71 -10.42 -15.06
CA ASN A 247 9.59 -10.94 -16.09
C ASN A 247 9.50 -12.48 -16.14
N ARG A 248 9.26 -13.05 -17.34
CA ARG A 248 9.04 -14.49 -17.56
C ARG A 248 10.20 -15.38 -17.08
N GLU A 249 11.45 -14.92 -17.20
CA GLU A 249 12.61 -15.69 -16.71
C GLU A 249 12.52 -15.87 -15.17
N ILE A 250 12.15 -14.82 -14.46
CA ILE A 250 12.01 -14.82 -13.00
C ILE A 250 10.79 -15.63 -12.58
N GLU A 251 9.67 -15.48 -13.26
CA GLU A 251 8.46 -16.27 -13.02
C GLU A 251 8.73 -17.77 -13.20
N ASN A 252 9.35 -18.16 -14.31
CA ASN A 252 9.75 -19.53 -14.58
C ASN A 252 10.73 -20.06 -13.53
N PHE A 253 11.68 -19.23 -13.09
CA PHE A 253 12.60 -19.60 -12.03
C PHE A 253 11.86 -19.91 -10.72
N PHE A 254 11.00 -19.02 -10.27
CA PHE A 254 10.22 -19.22 -9.05
C PHE A 254 9.32 -20.47 -9.13
N THR A 255 8.63 -20.65 -10.25
CA THR A 255 7.83 -21.87 -10.50
C THR A 255 8.69 -23.13 -10.44
N SER A 256 9.88 -23.09 -11.03
CA SER A 256 10.77 -24.26 -11.10
C SER A 256 11.25 -24.76 -9.73
N ILE A 257 11.37 -23.88 -8.74
CA ILE A 257 11.78 -24.16 -7.37
C ILE A 257 10.60 -24.28 -6.40
N GLY A 258 9.36 -24.09 -6.87
CA GLY A 258 8.17 -24.07 -6.02
C GLY A 258 8.15 -22.94 -4.99
N PHE A 259 8.66 -21.75 -5.37
CA PHE A 259 8.61 -20.56 -4.51
C PHE A 259 7.17 -20.06 -4.38
N PRO A 260 6.71 -19.64 -3.17
CA PRO A 260 5.35 -19.19 -2.96
C PRO A 260 5.12 -17.79 -3.54
N ILE A 261 4.78 -17.74 -4.82
CA ILE A 261 4.49 -16.51 -5.55
C ILE A 261 3.11 -16.58 -6.20
N ALA A 262 2.37 -15.50 -6.11
CA ALA A 262 1.10 -15.31 -6.79
C ALA A 262 1.14 -14.04 -7.64
N MET A 263 0.49 -14.08 -8.81
CA MET A 263 0.33 -12.93 -9.67
C MET A 263 -1.03 -12.30 -9.44
N ALA A 264 -1.04 -11.03 -9.06
CA ALA A 264 -2.26 -10.25 -8.89
C ALA A 264 -2.51 -9.36 -10.12
N TYR A 265 -3.74 -9.36 -10.59
CA TYR A 265 -4.21 -8.47 -11.63
C TYR A 265 -5.38 -7.64 -11.12
N GLY A 266 -5.36 -6.34 -11.41
CA GLY A 266 -6.43 -5.42 -11.07
C GLY A 266 -6.25 -4.07 -11.72
N THR A 267 -7.33 -3.33 -11.77
CA THR A 267 -7.39 -1.92 -12.20
C THR A 267 -8.05 -1.09 -11.10
N THR A 268 -7.88 0.19 -11.20
CA THR A 268 -8.58 1.14 -10.30
C THR A 268 -10.06 1.19 -10.62
#